data_a4f3a6f26a2c9a168c0a84bf885b759f
#
_entry.id   a4f3a6f26a2c9a168c0a84bf885b759f
#
_cell.length_a   1.000
_cell.length_b   1.000
_cell.length_c   1.000
_cell.angle_alpha   90.00
_cell.angle_beta   90.00
_cell.angle_gamma   90.00
#
_symmetry.space_group_name_H-M   'P 1'
#
loop_
_entity.id
_entity.type
_entity.pdbx_description
1 polymer ?
#
loop_
_entity_poly.entity_id
_entity_poly.type
_entity_poly.pdbx_seq_one_letter_code
_entity_poly.pdbx_strand_id
1 'polypeptide(L)'
;MIVITGGAGMIGSIIAWHLNTKHGRSDIVIVDSIQHPEQWQNLAHRQYAQYLDKDQLMAWLQGRTDIEAIIHMGAISATTERDFNKLVDTNIHYSQNLWIWCANNNVPFFYASSAATYGDGNLGYNDASIDNLRPLNGYGYSKHFFDQWALRQVNENAPQPPSWAGFKFFNVYGPNEYHKERMASVAYHTFNQFSQTGTMKLFKGTKA
;
A
#
# COMPACT_ATOMS: atom_id res chain seq x y z
N MET A 1 8.72 17.80 3.70
CA MET A 1 7.36 17.23 3.81
C MET A 1 7.39 15.72 3.56
N ILE A 2 6.45 14.97 4.13
CA ILE A 2 6.29 13.52 3.86
C ILE A 2 5.01 13.32 3.02
N VAL A 3 5.12 12.64 1.90
CA VAL A 3 3.97 12.30 1.03
C VAL A 3 3.52 10.87 1.34
N ILE A 4 2.23 10.69 1.64
CA ILE A 4 1.63 9.37 1.90
C ILE A 4 0.55 9.12 0.87
N THR A 5 0.81 8.24 -0.10
CA THR A 5 -0.25 7.81 -1.03
C THR A 5 -1.06 6.67 -0.41
N GLY A 6 -2.33 6.54 -0.77
CA GLY A 6 -3.25 5.68 -0.03
C GLY A 6 -3.46 6.17 1.41
N GLY A 7 -3.25 7.48 1.63
CA GLY A 7 -3.21 8.08 2.96
C GLY A 7 -4.55 8.10 3.68
N ALA A 8 -5.67 8.01 2.96
CA ALA A 8 -7.00 7.85 3.53
C ALA A 8 -7.38 6.38 3.78
N GLY A 9 -6.55 5.42 3.34
CA GLY A 9 -6.74 4.00 3.61
C GLY A 9 -6.39 3.63 5.05
N MET A 10 -6.65 2.36 5.42
CA MET A 10 -6.36 1.82 6.74
C MET A 10 -4.90 2.03 7.15
N ILE A 11 -3.94 1.56 6.36
CA ILE A 11 -2.51 1.62 6.70
C ILE A 11 -2.00 3.06 6.63
N GLY A 12 -2.27 3.77 5.53
CA GLY A 12 -1.78 5.13 5.32
C GLY A 12 -2.24 6.11 6.39
N SER A 13 -3.49 6.04 6.83
CA SER A 13 -4.02 6.90 7.89
C SER A 13 -3.42 6.60 9.28
N ILE A 14 -3.03 5.35 9.53
CA ILE A 14 -2.32 4.98 10.77
C ILE A 14 -0.86 5.45 10.71
N ILE A 15 -0.21 5.41 9.56
CA ILE A 15 1.13 6.02 9.39
C ILE A 15 1.05 7.53 9.67
N ALA A 16 0.07 8.24 9.12
CA ALA A 16 -0.14 9.65 9.39
C ALA A 16 -0.38 9.92 10.89
N TRP A 17 -1.23 9.12 11.54
CA TRP A 17 -1.44 9.18 12.97
C TRP A 17 -0.15 8.99 13.77
N HIS A 18 0.65 7.99 13.41
CA HIS A 18 1.92 7.72 14.08
C HIS A 18 2.90 8.89 13.94
N LEU A 19 3.02 9.45 12.74
CA LEU A 19 3.85 10.64 12.49
C LEU A 19 3.37 11.84 13.32
N ASN A 20 2.06 12.07 13.42
CA ASN A 20 1.50 13.13 14.25
C ASN A 20 1.84 12.92 15.74
N THR A 21 1.56 11.70 16.27
CA THR A 21 1.55 11.47 17.72
C THR A 21 2.92 11.14 18.30
N LYS A 22 3.78 10.48 17.53
CA LYS A 22 5.11 10.04 18.00
C LYS A 22 6.24 10.96 17.53
N HIS A 23 6.05 11.66 16.42
CA HIS A 23 7.08 12.51 15.83
C HIS A 23 6.68 13.99 15.73
N GLY A 24 5.45 14.36 16.16
CA GLY A 24 4.96 15.74 16.08
C GLY A 24 4.89 16.30 14.66
N ARG A 25 4.86 15.44 13.63
CA ARG A 25 4.86 15.85 12.23
C ARG A 25 3.45 16.10 11.75
N SER A 26 3.22 17.29 11.16
CA SER A 26 1.98 17.66 10.48
C SER A 26 2.21 18.14 9.04
N ASP A 27 3.46 18.23 8.62
CA ASP A 27 3.88 18.57 7.26
C ASP A 27 3.76 17.34 6.32
N ILE A 28 2.59 16.71 6.38
CA ILE A 28 2.23 15.51 5.65
C ILE A 28 1.32 15.89 4.48
N VAL A 29 1.56 15.31 3.32
CA VAL A 29 0.65 15.39 2.18
C VAL A 29 -0.05 14.04 2.04
N ILE A 30 -1.36 14.05 2.24
CA ILE A 30 -2.21 12.88 2.01
C ILE A 30 -2.60 12.83 0.54
N VAL A 31 -2.34 11.71 -0.10
CA VAL A 31 -2.71 11.48 -1.50
C VAL A 31 -3.60 10.25 -1.59
N ASP A 32 -4.81 10.42 -2.07
CA ASP A 32 -5.76 9.32 -2.21
C ASP A 32 -6.86 9.69 -3.22
N SER A 33 -7.64 8.70 -3.65
CA SER A 33 -8.92 8.89 -4.31
C SER A 33 -9.97 8.15 -3.50
N ILE A 34 -10.70 8.89 -2.66
CA ILE A 34 -11.71 8.33 -1.76
C ILE A 34 -12.84 7.72 -2.59
N GLN A 35 -13.03 6.41 -2.45
CA GLN A 35 -14.05 5.65 -3.18
C GLN A 35 -15.22 5.22 -2.28
N HIS A 36 -14.98 5.05 -0.98
CA HIS A 36 -16.01 4.69 -0.03
C HIS A 36 -16.50 5.94 0.74
N PRO A 37 -17.81 6.17 0.87
CA PRO A 37 -18.36 7.39 1.47
C PRO A 37 -17.91 7.65 2.91
N GLU A 38 -17.54 6.63 3.65
CA GLU A 38 -17.05 6.77 5.03
C GLU A 38 -15.53 6.81 5.18
N GLN A 39 -14.77 6.61 4.11
CA GLN A 39 -13.31 6.53 4.16
C GLN A 39 -12.64 7.82 4.67
N TRP A 40 -13.27 8.97 4.47
CA TRP A 40 -12.80 10.26 4.98
C TRP A 40 -12.65 10.30 6.50
N GLN A 41 -13.40 9.46 7.25
CA GLN A 41 -13.32 9.37 8.72
C GLN A 41 -11.93 8.95 9.18
N ASN A 42 -11.18 8.21 8.35
CA ASN A 42 -9.79 7.84 8.63
C ASN A 42 -8.87 9.05 8.77
N LEU A 43 -9.26 10.18 8.18
CA LEU A 43 -8.50 11.45 8.22
C LEU A 43 -9.02 12.45 9.25
N ALA A 44 -10.23 12.24 9.82
CA ALA A 44 -10.93 13.23 10.65
C ALA A 44 -10.12 13.75 11.85
N HIS A 45 -9.20 12.95 12.38
CA HIS A 45 -8.35 13.30 13.52
C HIS A 45 -6.86 13.26 13.17
N ARG A 46 -6.51 13.50 11.89
CA ARG A 46 -5.13 13.56 11.43
C ARG A 46 -4.75 15.01 11.15
N GLN A 47 -3.51 15.34 11.47
CA GLN A 47 -2.92 16.64 11.12
C GLN A 47 -2.08 16.45 9.86
N TYR A 48 -2.44 17.15 8.80
CA TYR A 48 -1.73 17.11 7.51
C TYR A 48 -1.80 18.50 6.86
N ALA A 49 -0.80 18.81 6.06
CA ALA A 49 -0.70 20.11 5.38
C ALA A 49 -1.61 20.19 4.15
N GLN A 50 -1.80 19.08 3.45
CA GLN A 50 -2.57 19.06 2.21
C GLN A 50 -3.16 17.67 1.93
N TYR A 51 -4.34 17.68 1.27
CA TYR A 51 -4.92 16.52 0.60
C TYR A 51 -4.88 16.74 -0.90
N LEU A 52 -4.46 15.70 -1.65
CA LEU A 52 -4.44 15.68 -3.11
C LEU A 52 -5.15 14.44 -3.62
N ASP A 53 -5.87 14.57 -4.73
CA ASP A 53 -6.25 13.39 -5.52
C ASP A 53 -5.00 12.75 -6.14
N LYS A 54 -5.01 11.41 -6.26
CA LYS A 54 -3.87 10.65 -6.78
C LYS A 54 -3.40 11.13 -8.16
N ASP A 55 -4.34 11.56 -9.02
CA ASP A 55 -4.05 11.98 -10.38
C ASP A 55 -3.37 13.36 -10.44
N GLN A 56 -3.43 14.13 -9.37
CA GLN A 56 -2.76 15.44 -9.25
C GLN A 56 -1.31 15.32 -8.76
N LEU A 57 -0.92 14.19 -8.14
CA LEU A 57 0.36 14.08 -7.45
C LEU A 57 1.55 14.34 -8.36
N MET A 58 1.61 13.72 -9.54
CA MET A 58 2.78 13.84 -10.42
C MET A 58 2.98 15.29 -10.89
N ALA A 59 1.90 16.01 -11.19
CA ALA A 59 1.96 17.42 -11.55
C ALA A 59 2.37 18.28 -10.32
N TRP A 60 1.85 17.98 -9.16
CA TRP A 60 2.17 18.69 -7.91
C TRP A 60 3.63 18.50 -7.48
N LEU A 61 4.24 17.35 -7.77
CA LEU A 61 5.64 17.05 -7.47
C LEU A 61 6.63 17.82 -8.35
N GLN A 62 6.20 18.39 -9.48
CA GLN A 62 7.10 19.11 -10.39
C GLN A 62 7.71 20.34 -9.71
N GLY A 63 9.05 20.43 -9.76
CA GLY A 63 9.82 21.52 -9.17
C GLY A 63 9.88 21.52 -7.64
N ARG A 64 9.36 20.50 -6.96
CA ARG A 64 9.45 20.38 -5.51
C ARG A 64 10.84 19.94 -5.07
N THR A 65 11.38 20.59 -4.05
CA THR A 65 12.66 20.27 -3.43
C THR A 65 12.53 20.03 -1.92
N ASP A 66 11.33 20.12 -1.38
CA ASP A 66 11.02 20.06 0.05
C ASP A 66 10.44 18.71 0.49
N ILE A 67 10.48 17.71 -0.40
CA ILE A 67 9.98 16.34 -0.10
C ILE A 67 11.11 15.52 0.54
N GLU A 68 10.87 15.03 1.75
CA GLU A 68 11.80 14.21 2.54
C GLU A 68 11.65 12.72 2.27
N ALA A 69 10.45 12.26 2.00
CA ALA A 69 10.15 10.85 1.70
C ALA A 69 8.78 10.70 1.03
N ILE A 70 8.65 9.65 0.22
CA ILE A 70 7.35 9.16 -0.27
C ILE A 70 7.07 7.79 0.35
N ILE A 71 5.94 7.67 1.06
CA ILE A 71 5.40 6.43 1.61
C ILE A 71 4.20 6.02 0.75
N HIS A 72 4.42 5.08 -0.16
CA HIS A 72 3.47 4.68 -1.19
C HIS A 72 2.66 3.47 -0.75
N MET A 73 1.52 3.72 -0.08
CA MET A 73 0.56 2.70 0.34
C MET A 73 -0.64 2.58 -0.61
N GLY A 74 -0.79 3.52 -1.55
CA GLY A 74 -1.88 3.56 -2.52
C GLY A 74 -1.78 2.43 -3.54
N ALA A 75 -2.86 1.68 -3.70
CA ALA A 75 -2.99 0.63 -4.69
C ALA A 75 -4.45 0.19 -4.82
N ILE A 76 -4.80 -0.44 -5.93
CA ILE A 76 -5.96 -1.32 -5.97
C ILE A 76 -5.57 -2.58 -5.20
N SER A 77 -6.16 -2.78 -4.01
CA SER A 77 -5.83 -3.91 -3.13
C SER A 77 -6.81 -5.07 -3.20
N ALA A 78 -7.88 -4.94 -3.99
CA ALA A 78 -8.88 -5.98 -4.17
C ALA A 78 -8.30 -7.16 -4.95
N THR A 79 -8.15 -8.32 -4.29
CA THR A 79 -7.69 -9.57 -4.93
C THR A 79 -8.68 -10.11 -5.96
N THR A 80 -9.90 -9.58 -5.97
CA THR A 80 -10.98 -9.92 -6.89
C THR A 80 -11.06 -9.01 -8.12
N GLU A 81 -10.18 -8.00 -8.24
CA GLU A 81 -10.14 -7.15 -9.43
C GLU A 81 -9.77 -7.99 -10.67
N ARG A 82 -10.59 -7.86 -11.72
CA ARG A 82 -10.43 -8.62 -12.97
C ARG A 82 -9.88 -7.79 -14.12
N ASP A 83 -10.01 -6.47 -14.04
CA ASP A 83 -9.43 -5.56 -15.02
C ASP A 83 -7.93 -5.43 -14.77
N PHE A 84 -7.15 -6.22 -15.49
CA PHE A 84 -5.70 -6.22 -15.35
C PHE A 84 -5.07 -4.92 -15.86
N ASN A 85 -5.63 -4.26 -16.89
CA ASN A 85 -5.12 -2.96 -17.36
C ASN A 85 -5.22 -1.91 -16.25
N LYS A 86 -6.32 -1.88 -15.53
CA LYS A 86 -6.51 -1.00 -14.37
C LYS A 86 -5.48 -1.27 -13.27
N LEU A 87 -5.14 -2.55 -13.02
CA LEU A 87 -4.07 -2.93 -12.09
C LEU A 87 -2.70 -2.49 -12.60
N VAL A 88 -2.42 -2.63 -13.91
CA VAL A 88 -1.18 -2.16 -14.54
C VAL A 88 -1.02 -0.66 -14.36
N ASP A 89 -2.03 0.12 -14.69
CA ASP A 89 -1.95 1.59 -14.60
C ASP A 89 -1.75 2.06 -13.16
N THR A 90 -2.53 1.49 -12.21
CA THR A 90 -2.53 1.96 -10.82
C THR A 90 -1.41 1.35 -9.99
N ASN A 91 -1.15 0.04 -10.10
CA ASN A 91 -0.21 -0.64 -9.22
C ASN A 91 1.21 -0.72 -9.80
N ILE A 92 1.37 -0.66 -11.13
CA ILE A 92 2.67 -0.75 -11.78
C ILE A 92 3.12 0.61 -12.26
N HIS A 93 2.47 1.19 -13.27
CA HIS A 93 2.93 2.44 -13.89
C HIS A 93 2.98 3.60 -12.92
N TYR A 94 1.96 3.75 -12.09
CA TYR A 94 1.94 4.81 -11.07
C TYR A 94 3.09 4.64 -10.06
N SER A 95 3.36 3.41 -9.61
CA SER A 95 4.47 3.11 -8.70
C SER A 95 5.83 3.36 -9.36
N GLN A 96 5.98 3.00 -10.64
CA GLN A 96 7.19 3.27 -11.44
C GLN A 96 7.45 4.77 -11.60
N ASN A 97 6.42 5.55 -11.89
CA ASN A 97 6.52 7.00 -12.01
C ASN A 97 6.99 7.64 -10.70
N LEU A 98 6.47 7.20 -9.55
CA LEU A 98 6.91 7.66 -8.25
C LEU A 98 8.37 7.26 -7.94
N TRP A 99 8.75 6.03 -8.25
CA TRP A 99 10.13 5.56 -8.10
C TRP A 99 11.11 6.42 -8.92
N ILE A 100 10.79 6.63 -10.21
CA ILE A 100 11.62 7.43 -11.11
C ILE A 100 11.74 8.87 -10.60
N TRP A 101 10.63 9.46 -10.16
CA TRP A 101 10.66 10.80 -9.58
C TRP A 101 11.55 10.85 -8.32
N CYS A 102 11.40 9.88 -7.42
CA CYS A 102 12.21 9.78 -6.20
C CYS A 102 13.70 9.60 -6.52
N ALA A 103 14.04 8.76 -7.49
CA ALA A 103 15.42 8.57 -7.95
C ALA A 103 16.03 9.86 -8.48
N ASN A 104 15.30 10.59 -9.33
CA ASN A 104 15.78 11.83 -9.94
C ASN A 104 15.90 13.01 -8.95
N ASN A 105 15.17 12.97 -7.85
CA ASN A 105 15.13 14.05 -6.86
C ASN A 105 15.84 13.67 -5.54
N ASN A 106 16.49 12.52 -5.49
CA ASN A 106 17.20 12.01 -4.31
C ASN A 106 16.29 11.91 -3.07
N VAL A 107 15.06 11.39 -3.26
CA VAL A 107 14.04 11.24 -2.22
C VAL A 107 13.87 9.76 -1.87
N PRO A 108 13.88 9.37 -0.58
CA PRO A 108 13.56 8.02 -0.13
C PRO A 108 12.16 7.55 -0.55
N PHE A 109 12.03 6.27 -0.91
CA PHE A 109 10.79 5.67 -1.38
C PHE A 109 10.47 4.35 -0.68
N PHE A 110 9.35 4.32 0.02
CA PHE A 110 8.87 3.12 0.73
C PHE A 110 7.52 2.73 0.17
N TYR A 111 7.33 1.45 -0.19
CA TYR A 111 6.10 1.04 -0.84
C TYR A 111 5.47 -0.24 -0.28
N ALA A 112 4.17 -0.36 -0.44
CA ALA A 112 3.42 -1.55 -0.10
C ALA A 112 3.52 -2.59 -1.23
N SER A 113 4.29 -3.64 -1.01
CA SER A 113 4.15 -4.92 -1.70
C SER A 113 3.13 -5.79 -0.95
N SER A 114 3.04 -7.07 -1.26
CA SER A 114 2.03 -7.96 -0.69
C SER A 114 2.52 -9.39 -0.54
N ALA A 115 2.08 -10.07 0.51
CA ALA A 115 2.23 -11.51 0.64
C ALA A 115 1.53 -12.30 -0.49
N ALA A 116 0.56 -11.70 -1.19
CA ALA A 116 -0.05 -12.29 -2.39
C ALA A 116 0.96 -12.61 -3.50
N THR A 117 2.15 -12.02 -3.46
CA THR A 117 3.26 -12.33 -4.37
C THR A 117 3.82 -13.74 -4.18
N TYR A 118 3.70 -14.31 -2.97
CA TYR A 118 4.18 -15.67 -2.66
C TYR A 118 3.30 -16.78 -3.24
N GLY A 119 2.14 -16.44 -3.80
CA GLY A 119 1.23 -17.40 -4.41
C GLY A 119 0.60 -18.35 -3.38
N ASP A 120 0.74 -19.64 -3.61
CA ASP A 120 0.23 -20.70 -2.72
C ASP A 120 1.15 -21.01 -1.52
N GLY A 121 2.30 -20.34 -1.45
CA GLY A 121 3.27 -20.52 -0.36
C GLY A 121 4.14 -21.80 -0.50
N ASN A 122 4.00 -22.59 -1.55
CA ASN A 122 4.79 -23.82 -1.73
C ASN A 122 6.31 -23.56 -1.84
N LEU A 123 6.70 -22.35 -2.25
CA LEU A 123 8.10 -21.92 -2.31
C LEU A 123 8.58 -21.25 -1.01
N GLY A 124 7.74 -21.25 0.03
CA GLY A 124 8.01 -20.56 1.30
C GLY A 124 7.73 -19.05 1.21
N TYR A 125 8.02 -18.38 2.33
CA TYR A 125 7.79 -16.94 2.50
C TYR A 125 9.15 -16.23 2.69
N ASN A 126 10.02 -16.38 1.70
CA ASN A 126 11.37 -15.83 1.70
C ASN A 126 11.49 -14.79 0.57
N ASP A 127 12.03 -13.63 0.89
CA ASP A 127 12.23 -12.50 -0.02
C ASP A 127 13.69 -12.37 -0.53
N ALA A 128 14.57 -13.31 -0.19
CA ALA A 128 15.94 -13.35 -0.71
C ALA A 128 16.00 -13.54 -2.23
N SER A 129 15.00 -14.22 -2.82
CA SER A 129 14.81 -14.30 -4.27
C SER A 129 13.32 -14.35 -4.58
N ILE A 130 12.89 -13.49 -5.51
CA ILE A 130 11.49 -13.42 -5.91
C ILE A 130 11.21 -13.98 -7.31
N ASP A 131 12.24 -14.43 -8.05
CA ASP A 131 12.13 -14.79 -9.47
C ASP A 131 11.15 -15.93 -9.74
N ASN A 132 11.08 -16.87 -8.83
CA ASN A 132 10.26 -18.09 -8.95
C ASN A 132 8.87 -17.96 -8.35
N LEU A 133 8.52 -16.82 -7.74
CA LEU A 133 7.22 -16.63 -7.14
C LEU A 133 6.10 -16.66 -8.21
N ARG A 134 4.95 -17.23 -7.84
CA ARG A 134 3.81 -17.43 -8.76
C ARG A 134 2.53 -16.94 -8.09
N PRO A 135 2.22 -15.64 -8.17
CA PRO A 135 0.98 -15.09 -7.64
C PRO A 135 -0.26 -15.75 -8.24
N LEU A 136 -1.33 -15.89 -7.45
CA LEU A 136 -2.54 -16.61 -7.84
C LEU A 136 -3.62 -15.75 -8.49
N ASN A 137 -3.44 -14.42 -8.51
CA ASN A 137 -4.42 -13.47 -9.05
C ASN A 137 -3.75 -12.23 -9.62
N GLY A 138 -4.51 -11.44 -10.40
CA GLY A 138 -4.00 -10.24 -11.06
C GLY A 138 -3.41 -9.20 -10.09
N TYR A 139 -4.03 -9.03 -8.92
CA TYR A 139 -3.49 -8.15 -7.88
C TYR A 139 -2.09 -8.59 -7.42
N GLY A 140 -1.95 -9.87 -7.05
CA GLY A 140 -0.65 -10.42 -6.64
C GLY A 140 0.40 -10.27 -7.75
N TYR A 141 0.02 -10.52 -9.01
CA TYR A 141 0.90 -10.29 -10.17
C TYR A 141 1.29 -8.83 -10.31
N SER A 142 0.38 -7.87 -10.15
CA SER A 142 0.70 -6.44 -10.28
C SER A 142 1.75 -5.99 -9.27
N LYS A 143 1.65 -6.49 -8.02
CA LYS A 143 2.65 -6.23 -6.97
C LYS A 143 3.99 -6.91 -7.28
N HIS A 144 3.94 -8.15 -7.73
CA HIS A 144 5.13 -8.91 -8.10
C HIS A 144 5.88 -8.30 -9.29
N PHE A 145 5.18 -7.83 -10.32
CA PHE A 145 5.81 -7.14 -11.45
C PHE A 145 6.54 -5.88 -11.03
N PHE A 146 5.94 -5.10 -10.11
CA PHE A 146 6.64 -3.92 -9.61
C PHE A 146 7.86 -4.29 -8.78
N ASP A 147 7.76 -5.30 -7.89
CA ASP A 147 8.90 -5.82 -7.13
C ASP A 147 10.05 -6.26 -8.05
N GLN A 148 9.75 -7.04 -9.09
CA GLN A 148 10.74 -7.50 -10.08
C GLN A 148 11.35 -6.34 -10.86
N TRP A 149 10.53 -5.37 -11.25
CA TRP A 149 11.01 -4.20 -11.96
C TRP A 149 11.95 -3.36 -11.08
N ALA A 150 11.61 -3.11 -9.83
CA ALA A 150 12.43 -2.36 -8.88
C ALA A 150 13.79 -3.04 -8.66
N LEU A 151 13.80 -4.35 -8.43
CA LEU A 151 15.05 -5.12 -8.30
C LEU A 151 15.89 -5.11 -9.60
N ARG A 152 15.25 -5.11 -10.76
CA ARG A 152 15.95 -4.98 -12.04
C ARG A 152 16.66 -3.63 -12.15
N GLN A 153 15.98 -2.51 -11.75
CA GLN A 153 16.64 -1.19 -11.73
C GLN A 153 17.93 -1.22 -10.90
N VAL A 154 17.88 -1.87 -9.73
CA VAL A 154 19.05 -2.00 -8.85
C VAL A 154 20.14 -2.85 -9.49
N ASN A 155 19.81 -4.02 -10.03
CA ASN A 155 20.76 -4.95 -10.62
C ASN A 155 21.45 -4.39 -11.89
N GLU A 156 20.74 -3.55 -12.63
CA GLU A 156 21.24 -2.89 -13.84
C GLU A 156 21.95 -1.55 -13.55
N ASN A 157 22.10 -1.18 -12.26
CA ASN A 157 22.64 0.11 -11.83
C ASN A 157 21.92 1.31 -12.45
N ALA A 158 20.63 1.18 -12.72
CA ALA A 158 19.78 2.29 -13.17
C ALA A 158 19.52 3.27 -12.01
N PRO A 159 19.07 4.51 -12.30
CA PRO A 159 18.71 5.46 -11.26
C PRO A 159 17.69 4.88 -10.27
N GLN A 160 18.00 4.99 -8.99
CA GLN A 160 17.17 4.46 -7.90
C GLN A 160 17.07 5.49 -6.77
N PRO A 161 15.99 5.45 -5.96
CA PRO A 161 15.90 6.27 -4.76
C PRO A 161 17.07 6.01 -3.81
N PRO A 162 17.55 7.03 -3.07
CA PRO A 162 18.73 6.92 -2.20
C PRO A 162 18.55 5.89 -1.07
N SER A 163 17.31 5.65 -0.70
CA SER A 163 16.89 4.60 0.23
C SER A 163 15.51 4.12 -0.18
N TRP A 164 15.29 2.82 -0.21
CA TRP A 164 13.98 2.27 -0.56
C TRP A 164 13.73 0.93 0.13
N ALA A 165 12.45 0.61 0.33
CA ALA A 165 12.02 -0.71 0.78
C ALA A 165 10.60 -1.03 0.28
N GLY A 166 10.38 -2.29 -0.11
CA GLY A 166 9.07 -2.85 -0.41
C GLY A 166 8.61 -3.76 0.72
N PHE A 167 7.47 -3.44 1.34
CA PHE A 167 6.94 -4.21 2.47
C PHE A 167 5.90 -5.21 1.97
N LYS A 168 6.18 -6.50 2.07
CA LYS A 168 5.22 -7.57 1.75
C LYS A 168 4.23 -7.75 2.89
N PHE A 169 3.17 -6.92 2.87
CA PHE A 169 2.13 -7.01 3.88
C PHE A 169 1.36 -8.33 3.77
N PHE A 170 1.22 -9.01 4.89
CA PHE A 170 0.30 -10.12 5.09
C PHE A 170 -1.09 -9.59 5.46
N ASN A 171 -1.88 -10.37 6.20
CA ASN A 171 -3.21 -9.95 6.64
C ASN A 171 -3.09 -8.90 7.76
N VAL A 172 -3.07 -7.65 7.38
CA VAL A 172 -3.05 -6.53 8.32
C VAL A 172 -4.45 -6.33 8.90
N TYR A 173 -4.54 -6.15 10.21
CA TYR A 173 -5.77 -5.82 10.92
C TYR A 173 -5.52 -4.65 11.88
N GLY A 174 -6.57 -3.95 12.27
CA GLY A 174 -6.48 -2.85 13.22
C GLY A 174 -7.50 -1.74 12.97
N PRO A 175 -7.30 -0.56 13.57
CA PRO A 175 -8.19 0.58 13.37
C PRO A 175 -8.35 0.96 11.90
N ASN A 176 -9.49 1.58 11.57
CA ASN A 176 -9.79 2.11 10.25
C ASN A 176 -10.07 1.06 9.15
N GLU A 177 -10.51 -0.16 9.54
CA GLU A 177 -10.89 -1.20 8.58
C GLU A 177 -12.34 -1.10 8.09
N TYR A 178 -13.21 -0.37 8.78
CA TYR A 178 -14.67 -0.39 8.57
C TYR A 178 -15.09 -0.12 7.11
N HIS A 179 -14.39 0.75 6.41
CA HIS A 179 -14.65 1.09 5.01
C HIS A 179 -14.25 -0.02 4.01
N LYS A 180 -13.55 -1.07 4.46
CA LYS A 180 -13.05 -2.15 3.60
C LYS A 180 -14.11 -3.22 3.33
N GLU A 181 -15.26 -3.15 4.00
CA GLU A 181 -16.39 -4.09 3.82
C GLU A 181 -15.91 -5.55 3.81
N ARG A 182 -16.19 -6.29 2.72
CA ARG A 182 -15.80 -7.69 2.58
C ARG A 182 -14.27 -7.92 2.59
N MET A 183 -13.49 -6.89 2.31
CA MET A 183 -12.02 -6.94 2.31
C MET A 183 -11.41 -6.60 3.68
N ALA A 184 -12.23 -6.34 4.70
CA ALA A 184 -11.75 -6.19 6.07
C ALA A 184 -11.16 -7.51 6.57
N SER A 185 -10.31 -7.43 7.60
CA SER A 185 -9.62 -8.59 8.15
C SER A 185 -10.56 -9.62 8.76
N VAL A 186 -10.10 -10.85 8.84
CA VAL A 186 -10.80 -11.92 9.59
C VAL A 186 -11.02 -11.51 11.04
N ALA A 187 -10.06 -10.82 11.66
CA ALA A 187 -10.20 -10.31 13.04
C ALA A 187 -11.40 -9.35 13.16
N TYR A 188 -11.56 -8.40 12.24
CA TYR A 188 -12.68 -7.46 12.21
C TYR A 188 -14.02 -8.17 12.03
N HIS A 189 -14.12 -9.08 11.06
CA HIS A 189 -15.34 -9.83 10.80
C HIS A 189 -15.71 -10.74 11.98
N THR A 190 -14.72 -11.42 12.57
CA THR A 190 -14.91 -12.30 13.72
C THR A 190 -15.39 -11.52 14.95
N PHE A 191 -14.79 -10.36 15.22
CA PHE A 191 -15.24 -9.50 16.31
C PHE A 191 -16.71 -9.07 16.14
N ASN A 192 -17.08 -8.63 14.95
CA ASN A 192 -18.46 -8.21 14.66
C ASN A 192 -19.45 -9.38 14.76
N GLN A 193 -19.11 -10.56 14.25
CA GLN A 193 -19.95 -11.76 14.39
C GLN A 193 -20.15 -12.13 15.85
N PHE A 194 -19.06 -12.18 16.63
CA PHE A 194 -19.12 -12.53 18.05
C PHE A 194 -19.96 -11.54 18.85
N SER A 195 -19.77 -10.24 18.60
CA SER A 195 -20.53 -9.18 19.27
C SER A 195 -22.03 -9.25 19.00
N GLN A 196 -22.44 -9.74 17.81
CA GLN A 196 -23.85 -9.84 17.42
C GLN A 196 -24.50 -11.16 17.81
N THR A 197 -23.77 -12.27 17.77
CA THR A 197 -24.34 -13.62 17.84
C THR A 197 -23.77 -14.49 18.96
N GLY A 198 -22.71 -14.05 19.65
CA GLY A 198 -21.96 -14.85 20.62
C GLY A 198 -21.19 -16.03 20.03
N THR A 199 -21.14 -16.14 18.70
CA THR A 199 -20.46 -17.24 17.99
C THR A 199 -19.54 -16.72 16.89
N MET A 200 -18.51 -17.52 16.56
CA MET A 200 -17.57 -17.22 15.48
C MET A 200 -17.60 -18.34 14.44
N LYS A 201 -17.66 -17.99 13.16
CA LYS A 201 -17.50 -18.92 12.04
C LYS A 201 -16.11 -18.70 11.44
N LEU A 202 -15.24 -19.66 11.59
CA LEU A 202 -13.91 -19.67 10.99
C LEU A 202 -13.86 -20.54 9.75
N PHE A 203 -12.92 -20.27 8.86
CA PHE A 203 -12.66 -21.15 7.73
C PHE A 203 -12.15 -22.50 8.22
N LYS A 204 -12.67 -23.57 7.65
CA LYS A 204 -12.13 -24.91 7.93
C LYS A 204 -10.71 -25.00 7.38
N GLY A 205 -9.76 -25.41 8.22
CA GLY A 205 -8.39 -25.69 7.78
C GLY A 205 -8.37 -26.76 6.70
N THR A 206 -7.56 -26.57 5.68
CA THR A 206 -7.40 -27.53 4.56
C THR A 206 -6.41 -28.63 4.85
N LYS A 207 -5.65 -28.53 5.96
CA LYS A 207 -4.74 -29.59 6.43
C LYS A 207 -5.14 -29.97 7.86
N ALA A 208 -5.40 -31.25 8.06
CA ALA A 208 -5.49 -31.88 9.36
C ALA A 208 -4.06 -32.04 9.92
#